data_d42437221c63ffeba656b273ee6768aa
#
_entry.id   d42437221c63ffeba656b273ee6768aa
#
_cell.length_a   1.000
_cell.length_b   1.000
_cell.length_c   1.000
_cell.angle_alpha   90.00
_cell.angle_beta   90.00
_cell.angle_gamma   90.00
#
_symmetry.space_group_name_H-M   'P 1'
#
loop_
_entity.id
_entity.type
_entity.pdbx_description
1 polymer ?
#
loop_
_entity_poly.entity_id
_entity_poly.type
_entity_poly.pdbx_seq_one_letter_code
_entity_poly.pdbx_strand_id
1 'polypeptide(L)'
;MAFPERFSNLPEYAFPRLRALLDHHPPGGEPVAMSIGEPKHAMPPFLSDVLNAHLDRFAVYPANEGIPSLLSAIQGWLDQRYGCTVAPENLMVLNGTREGLFNAALALCPEQKRGRPPVVLMPNPFYQVYAVAALAVGAEPVYVPATRDTGDLPDYAALPAERLDRVTIAYLCSPANPQGAVADKAYLRDLITLAERHDFRIFADECYSEIYRDAPPPSALQVAQEMGADPERVVIFNSLSKRSNLPGLRSGFVAGGRESIRRIRQLRAYAGAPLPEPLQHVAAAAWADEEHVRASRARYQQKYALADRIFGSVHGYEPPEAGFFLWLPVADGEAAALDLWRATGIRALPGAYLSREVEGRNPGAGFIRVAMVTPIDSLEDVLRRLRNCLYS
;
A
#
# COMPACT_ATOMS: atom_id res chain seq x y z
N MET A 1 -13.29 4.69 -34.59
CA MET A 1 -13.72 5.07 -33.24
C MET A 1 -12.48 5.53 -32.46
N ALA A 2 -12.55 6.64 -31.73
CA ALA A 2 -11.46 7.11 -30.88
C ALA A 2 -11.66 6.59 -29.46
N PHE A 3 -10.58 6.13 -28.82
CA PHE A 3 -10.56 5.78 -27.40
C PHE A 3 -10.20 7.01 -26.54
N PRO A 4 -10.53 7.02 -25.23
CA PRO A 4 -10.16 8.12 -24.37
C PRO A 4 -8.63 8.31 -24.29
N GLU A 5 -8.14 9.48 -24.69
CA GLU A 5 -6.70 9.78 -24.75
C GLU A 5 -6.02 9.68 -23.37
N ARG A 6 -6.75 10.05 -22.29
CA ARG A 6 -6.25 9.98 -20.91
C ARG A 6 -5.77 8.60 -20.45
N PHE A 7 -6.16 7.52 -21.17
CA PHE A 7 -5.74 6.15 -20.87
C PHE A 7 -4.76 5.58 -21.90
N SER A 8 -4.31 6.36 -22.87
CA SER A 8 -3.38 5.92 -23.91
C SER A 8 -1.94 5.75 -23.39
N ASN A 9 -1.58 6.45 -22.31
CA ASN A 9 -0.24 6.42 -21.73
C ASN A 9 -0.28 6.06 -20.22
N LEU A 10 -0.93 4.95 -19.90
CA LEU A 10 -0.95 4.42 -18.55
C LEU A 10 0.47 3.94 -18.14
N PRO A 11 0.79 3.99 -16.83
CA PRO A 11 1.99 3.34 -16.32
C PRO A 11 2.03 1.87 -16.74
N GLU A 12 3.13 1.43 -17.35
CA GLU A 12 3.29 0.02 -17.69
C GLU A 12 3.24 -0.83 -16.42
N TYR A 13 2.43 -1.90 -16.44
CA TYR A 13 2.26 -2.73 -15.25
C TYR A 13 3.53 -3.56 -14.99
N ALA A 14 4.08 -3.45 -13.79
CA ALA A 14 5.40 -3.99 -13.44
C ALA A 14 5.58 -5.49 -13.70
N PHE A 15 4.54 -6.31 -13.47
CA PHE A 15 4.66 -7.77 -13.59
C PHE A 15 4.70 -8.29 -15.03
N PRO A 16 3.91 -7.81 -16.01
CA PRO A 16 4.13 -8.12 -17.41
C PRO A 16 5.52 -7.73 -17.90
N ARG A 17 6.01 -6.54 -17.50
CA ARG A 17 7.36 -6.07 -17.82
C ARG A 17 8.43 -7.00 -17.23
N LEU A 18 8.28 -7.44 -15.97
CA LEU A 18 9.19 -8.43 -15.36
C LEU A 18 9.17 -9.76 -16.11
N ARG A 19 8.00 -10.25 -16.54
CA ARG A 19 7.91 -11.47 -17.35
C ARG A 19 8.61 -11.30 -18.69
N ALA A 20 8.43 -10.19 -19.37
CA ALA A 20 9.11 -9.91 -20.64
C ALA A 20 10.64 -9.90 -20.48
N LEU A 21 11.15 -9.41 -19.33
CA LEU A 21 12.58 -9.42 -19.02
C LEU A 21 13.13 -10.84 -18.76
N LEU A 22 12.39 -11.68 -18.02
CA LEU A 22 12.92 -12.92 -17.46
C LEU A 22 12.53 -14.18 -18.22
N ASP A 23 11.30 -14.28 -18.77
CA ASP A 23 10.72 -15.55 -19.24
C ASP A 23 11.38 -16.09 -20.53
N HIS A 24 12.19 -15.29 -21.21
CA HIS A 24 13.01 -15.73 -22.36
C HIS A 24 14.33 -16.40 -21.94
N HIS A 25 14.62 -16.47 -20.65
CA HIS A 25 15.84 -17.03 -20.11
C HIS A 25 15.54 -18.20 -19.16
N PRO A 26 16.26 -19.34 -19.26
CA PRO A 26 16.12 -20.44 -18.32
C PRO A 26 16.54 -19.98 -16.93
N PRO A 27 15.86 -20.44 -15.87
CA PRO A 27 16.30 -20.19 -14.49
C PRO A 27 17.56 -21.01 -14.16
N GLY A 28 18.48 -20.42 -13.41
CA GLY A 28 19.69 -21.10 -12.94
C GLY A 28 19.47 -22.03 -11.73
N GLY A 29 18.23 -22.19 -11.29
CA GLY A 29 17.81 -23.06 -10.18
C GLY A 29 16.32 -23.15 -10.06
N GLU A 30 15.81 -23.78 -8.99
CA GLU A 30 14.39 -23.85 -8.69
C GLU A 30 13.76 -22.44 -8.67
N PRO A 31 12.70 -22.17 -9.44
CA PRO A 31 12.06 -20.84 -9.48
C PRO A 31 11.47 -20.43 -8.14
N VAL A 32 11.90 -19.28 -7.62
CA VAL A 32 11.37 -18.70 -6.38
C VAL A 32 10.84 -17.29 -6.64
N ALA A 33 9.53 -17.07 -6.41
CA ALA A 33 8.89 -15.78 -6.61
C ALA A 33 9.05 -14.89 -5.37
N MET A 34 9.96 -13.92 -5.43
CA MET A 34 10.19 -12.87 -4.42
C MET A 34 9.78 -11.48 -4.92
N SER A 35 9.15 -11.39 -6.10
CA SER A 35 8.71 -10.11 -6.69
C SER A 35 7.33 -9.67 -6.24
N ILE A 36 6.43 -10.61 -5.87
CA ILE A 36 5.03 -10.34 -5.57
C ILE A 36 4.84 -10.19 -4.05
N GLY A 37 4.29 -9.06 -3.64
CA GLY A 37 3.94 -8.78 -2.23
C GLY A 37 2.64 -9.47 -1.79
N GLU A 38 2.60 -10.79 -1.87
CA GLU A 38 1.48 -11.61 -1.44
C GLU A 38 1.91 -12.49 -0.27
N PRO A 39 1.37 -12.27 0.94
CA PRO A 39 1.67 -13.12 2.10
C PRO A 39 1.36 -14.58 1.83
N LYS A 40 2.31 -15.47 2.16
CA LYS A 40 2.20 -16.92 1.96
C LYS A 40 2.00 -17.70 3.28
N HIS A 41 1.81 -17.02 4.39
CA HIS A 41 1.44 -17.67 5.64
C HIS A 41 0.01 -18.21 5.57
N ALA A 42 -0.26 -19.28 6.30
CA ALA A 42 -1.61 -19.84 6.38
C ALA A 42 -2.62 -18.80 6.88
N MET A 43 -3.83 -18.84 6.35
CA MET A 43 -4.94 -18.06 6.88
C MET A 43 -5.32 -18.54 8.28
N PRO A 44 -5.92 -17.69 9.12
CA PRO A 44 -6.44 -18.12 10.43
C PRO A 44 -7.47 -19.24 10.28
N PRO A 45 -7.30 -20.39 10.98
CA PRO A 45 -8.14 -21.58 10.73
C PRO A 45 -9.61 -21.39 11.09
N PHE A 46 -9.93 -20.57 12.09
CA PHE A 46 -11.30 -20.31 12.53
C PHE A 46 -12.19 -19.64 11.46
N LEU A 47 -11.59 -19.02 10.43
CA LEU A 47 -12.35 -18.33 9.39
C LEU A 47 -13.16 -19.27 8.50
N SER A 48 -12.75 -20.53 8.39
CA SER A 48 -13.49 -21.54 7.63
C SER A 48 -14.84 -21.85 8.27
N ASP A 49 -14.90 -21.94 9.59
CA ASP A 49 -16.13 -22.19 10.33
C ASP A 49 -17.07 -20.98 10.22
N VAL A 50 -16.55 -19.77 10.32
CA VAL A 50 -17.34 -18.54 10.10
C VAL A 50 -17.93 -18.51 8.69
N LEU A 51 -17.14 -18.84 7.66
CA LEU A 51 -17.65 -18.89 6.29
C LEU A 51 -18.77 -19.93 6.14
N ASN A 52 -18.55 -21.14 6.64
CA ASN A 52 -19.53 -22.21 6.57
C ASN A 52 -20.86 -21.88 7.27
N ALA A 53 -20.81 -21.14 8.37
CA ALA A 53 -21.99 -20.69 9.10
C ALA A 53 -22.85 -19.65 8.37
N HIS A 54 -22.34 -19.05 7.30
CA HIS A 54 -23.02 -17.95 6.59
C HIS A 54 -23.15 -18.18 5.07
N LEU A 55 -22.99 -19.42 4.58
CA LEU A 55 -23.06 -19.74 3.14
C LEU A 55 -24.40 -19.36 2.51
N ASP A 56 -25.50 -19.47 3.26
CA ASP A 56 -26.86 -19.09 2.83
C ASP A 56 -26.97 -17.61 2.44
N ARG A 57 -26.09 -16.75 3.00
CA ARG A 57 -26.08 -15.32 2.72
C ARG A 57 -25.54 -14.97 1.32
N PHE A 58 -24.99 -15.92 0.56
CA PHE A 58 -24.71 -15.70 -0.86
C PHE A 58 -25.99 -15.51 -1.71
N ALA A 59 -27.15 -15.90 -1.20
CA ALA A 59 -28.42 -15.74 -1.90
C ALA A 59 -29.00 -14.30 -1.83
N VAL A 60 -28.37 -13.38 -1.10
CA VAL A 60 -28.83 -11.99 -0.91
C VAL A 60 -27.80 -10.99 -1.42
N TYR A 61 -28.27 -9.85 -1.95
CA TYR A 61 -27.36 -8.73 -2.25
C TYR A 61 -26.80 -8.15 -0.97
N PRO A 62 -25.47 -7.98 -0.87
CA PRO A 62 -24.83 -7.42 0.32
C PRO A 62 -25.07 -5.91 0.45
N ALA A 63 -25.02 -5.41 1.68
CA ALA A 63 -25.05 -3.96 1.94
C ALA A 63 -23.82 -3.27 1.34
N ASN A 64 -24.04 -2.14 0.68
CA ASN A 64 -22.96 -1.37 0.02
C ASN A 64 -21.94 -0.82 1.02
N GLU A 65 -22.41 -0.40 2.20
CA GLU A 65 -21.57 0.18 3.26
C GLU A 65 -20.80 -0.88 4.05
N GLY A 66 -21.30 -2.08 4.08
CA GLY A 66 -20.88 -3.18 4.95
C GLY A 66 -21.94 -3.53 6.00
N ILE A 67 -21.90 -4.77 6.51
CA ILE A 67 -22.80 -5.22 7.58
C ILE A 67 -22.40 -4.58 8.91
N PRO A 68 -23.37 -4.37 9.84
CA PRO A 68 -23.10 -3.72 11.13
C PRO A 68 -21.99 -4.39 11.94
N SER A 69 -21.92 -5.72 11.95
CA SER A 69 -20.87 -6.46 12.68
C SER A 69 -19.47 -6.19 12.15
N LEU A 70 -19.30 -6.04 10.83
CA LEU A 70 -18.01 -5.72 10.22
C LEU A 70 -17.62 -4.26 10.51
N LEU A 71 -18.56 -3.33 10.39
CA LEU A 71 -18.31 -1.93 10.73
C LEU A 71 -17.89 -1.79 12.19
N SER A 72 -18.60 -2.45 13.13
CA SER A 72 -18.27 -2.45 14.56
C SER A 72 -16.90 -3.07 14.84
N ALA A 73 -16.53 -4.15 14.16
CA ALA A 73 -15.22 -4.79 14.33
C ALA A 73 -14.08 -3.86 13.87
N ILE A 74 -14.26 -3.15 12.75
CA ILE A 74 -13.27 -2.16 12.27
C ILE A 74 -13.17 -0.96 13.24
N GLN A 75 -14.30 -0.45 13.71
CA GLN A 75 -14.33 0.64 14.71
C GLN A 75 -13.60 0.25 16.00
N GLY A 76 -13.88 -0.95 16.52
CA GLY A 76 -13.20 -1.48 17.70
C GLY A 76 -11.68 -1.64 17.49
N TRP A 77 -11.27 -2.08 16.30
CA TRP A 77 -9.86 -2.15 15.95
C TRP A 77 -9.20 -0.77 15.88
N LEU A 78 -9.84 0.23 15.26
CA LEU A 78 -9.33 1.59 15.19
C LEU A 78 -9.18 2.23 16.57
N ASP A 79 -10.15 2.01 17.46
CA ASP A 79 -10.11 2.48 18.83
C ASP A 79 -8.98 1.79 19.63
N GLN A 80 -8.93 0.47 19.61
CA GLN A 80 -7.90 -0.32 20.31
C GLN A 80 -6.48 -0.01 19.83
N ARG A 81 -6.31 0.11 18.50
CA ARG A 81 -4.99 0.23 17.88
C ARG A 81 -4.44 1.65 17.90
N TYR A 82 -5.29 2.64 17.74
CA TYR A 82 -4.90 4.04 17.55
C TYR A 82 -5.59 5.02 18.51
N GLY A 83 -6.54 4.56 19.32
CA GLY A 83 -7.38 5.45 20.13
C GLY A 83 -8.32 6.32 19.29
N CYS A 84 -8.62 5.91 18.06
CA CYS A 84 -9.45 6.69 17.13
C CYS A 84 -10.93 6.35 17.33
N THR A 85 -11.74 7.35 17.65
CA THR A 85 -13.19 7.22 17.62
C THR A 85 -13.70 7.55 16.20
N VAL A 86 -14.33 6.57 15.56
CA VAL A 86 -14.86 6.71 14.19
C VAL A 86 -16.34 6.36 14.19
N ALA A 87 -17.20 7.32 13.82
CA ALA A 87 -18.64 7.09 13.70
C ALA A 87 -18.97 6.19 12.49
N PRO A 88 -20.07 5.43 12.49
CA PRO A 88 -20.43 4.56 11.35
C PRO A 88 -20.53 5.30 10.01
N GLU A 89 -20.98 6.55 10.01
CA GLU A 89 -21.04 7.40 8.82
C GLU A 89 -19.70 7.86 8.29
N ASN A 90 -18.63 7.71 9.08
CA ASN A 90 -17.25 8.04 8.76
C ASN A 90 -16.43 6.83 8.28
N LEU A 91 -17.09 5.69 8.05
CA LEU A 91 -16.49 4.41 7.72
C LEU A 91 -17.25 3.74 6.58
N MET A 92 -16.54 3.04 5.68
CA MET A 92 -17.13 2.21 4.64
C MET A 92 -16.25 1.01 4.32
N VAL A 93 -16.86 -0.15 4.11
CA VAL A 93 -16.18 -1.38 3.65
C VAL A 93 -15.84 -1.28 2.16
N LEU A 94 -14.69 -1.82 1.80
CA LEU A 94 -14.13 -1.83 0.44
C LEU A 94 -13.85 -3.26 -0.03
N ASN A 95 -13.82 -3.47 -1.35
CA ASN A 95 -13.29 -4.70 -1.97
C ASN A 95 -11.75 -4.68 -2.05
N GLY A 96 -11.12 -4.39 -0.92
CA GLY A 96 -9.69 -4.13 -0.79
C GLY A 96 -9.32 -2.70 -1.19
N THR A 97 -8.15 -2.25 -0.75
CA THR A 97 -7.72 -0.85 -0.90
C THR A 97 -7.41 -0.43 -2.34
N ARG A 98 -7.08 -1.37 -3.25
CA ARG A 98 -6.87 -1.02 -4.67
C ARG A 98 -8.09 -0.31 -5.26
N GLU A 99 -9.25 -0.89 -5.06
CA GLU A 99 -10.52 -0.33 -5.54
C GLU A 99 -10.85 0.97 -4.80
N GLY A 100 -10.67 0.99 -3.49
CA GLY A 100 -10.96 2.15 -2.67
C GLY A 100 -10.12 3.38 -3.00
N LEU A 101 -8.79 3.21 -3.14
CA LEU A 101 -7.86 4.28 -3.50
C LEU A 101 -8.16 4.89 -4.88
N PHE A 102 -8.62 4.06 -5.81
CA PHE A 102 -9.04 4.53 -7.13
C PHE A 102 -10.38 5.27 -7.08
N ASN A 103 -11.41 4.65 -6.51
CA ASN A 103 -12.76 5.22 -6.47
C ASN A 103 -12.86 6.46 -5.57
N ALA A 104 -12.07 6.55 -4.51
CA ALA A 104 -12.03 7.74 -3.67
C ALA A 104 -11.53 8.97 -4.45
N ALA A 105 -10.55 8.80 -5.34
CA ALA A 105 -10.11 9.90 -6.21
C ALA A 105 -11.23 10.34 -7.16
N LEU A 106 -11.96 9.40 -7.76
CA LEU A 106 -13.12 9.73 -8.61
C LEU A 106 -14.21 10.47 -7.84
N ALA A 107 -14.42 10.13 -6.56
CA ALA A 107 -15.47 10.73 -5.73
C ALA A 107 -15.09 12.11 -5.16
N LEU A 108 -13.78 12.37 -4.94
CA LEU A 108 -13.33 13.50 -4.13
C LEU A 108 -12.44 14.51 -4.88
N CYS A 109 -11.92 14.17 -6.06
CA CYS A 109 -11.12 15.10 -6.84
C CYS A 109 -12.04 16.01 -7.66
N PRO A 110 -12.00 17.34 -7.47
CA PRO A 110 -12.76 18.26 -8.31
C PRO A 110 -12.16 18.33 -9.72
N GLU A 111 -12.95 18.75 -10.70
CA GLU A 111 -12.52 18.92 -12.08
C GLU A 111 -11.47 20.03 -12.24
N GLN A 112 -11.50 21.03 -11.36
CA GLN A 112 -10.58 22.15 -11.36
C GLN A 112 -10.29 22.63 -9.93
N LYS A 113 -9.10 23.18 -9.73
CA LYS A 113 -8.74 23.95 -8.55
C LYS A 113 -8.05 25.25 -8.97
N ARG A 114 -8.54 26.39 -8.48
CA ARG A 114 -8.10 27.74 -8.88
C ARG A 114 -8.17 27.96 -10.41
N GLY A 115 -9.21 27.41 -11.08
CA GLY A 115 -9.43 27.57 -12.53
C GLY A 115 -8.46 26.78 -13.42
N ARG A 116 -7.69 25.84 -12.87
CA ARG A 116 -6.71 24.99 -13.58
C ARG A 116 -6.97 23.51 -13.28
N PRO A 117 -6.49 22.57 -14.11
CA PRO A 117 -6.53 21.15 -13.78
C PRO A 117 -5.92 20.89 -12.41
N PRO A 118 -6.53 20.03 -11.57
CA PRO A 118 -6.02 19.70 -10.25
C PRO A 118 -4.70 18.94 -10.33
N VAL A 119 -3.96 18.96 -9.24
CA VAL A 119 -2.73 18.18 -9.05
C VAL A 119 -2.99 17.07 -8.04
N VAL A 120 -2.49 15.88 -8.32
CA VAL A 120 -2.46 14.75 -7.38
C VAL A 120 -1.01 14.38 -7.10
N LEU A 121 -0.61 14.53 -5.83
CA LEU A 121 0.73 14.16 -5.38
C LEU A 121 0.80 12.66 -5.03
N MET A 122 1.95 12.06 -5.29
CA MET A 122 2.25 10.70 -4.86
C MET A 122 3.74 10.50 -4.59
N PRO A 123 4.12 9.57 -3.68
CA PRO A 123 5.53 9.21 -3.50
C PRO A 123 6.10 8.61 -4.78
N ASN A 124 7.41 8.61 -4.94
CA ASN A 124 8.12 7.96 -6.03
C ASN A 124 9.37 7.25 -5.47
N PRO A 125 9.37 5.92 -5.37
CA PRO A 125 8.44 4.90 -5.92
C PRO A 125 7.00 5.01 -5.42
N PHE A 126 6.04 4.48 -6.22
CA PHE A 126 4.61 4.60 -5.95
C PHE A 126 3.83 3.30 -6.24
N TYR A 127 2.65 3.20 -5.66
CA TYR A 127 1.69 2.20 -6.10
C TYR A 127 0.94 2.72 -7.34
N GLN A 128 1.00 1.97 -8.44
CA GLN A 128 0.53 2.41 -9.77
C GLN A 128 -0.94 2.88 -9.79
N VAL A 129 -1.75 2.41 -8.86
CA VAL A 129 -3.15 2.84 -8.72
C VAL A 129 -3.27 4.35 -8.49
N TYR A 130 -2.34 4.98 -7.75
CA TYR A 130 -2.39 6.42 -7.50
C TYR A 130 -2.29 7.24 -8.79
N ALA A 131 -1.33 6.88 -9.65
CA ALA A 131 -1.14 7.56 -10.93
C ALA A 131 -2.32 7.36 -11.87
N VAL A 132 -2.84 6.12 -11.96
CA VAL A 132 -3.99 5.83 -12.83
C VAL A 132 -5.25 6.52 -12.33
N ALA A 133 -5.45 6.62 -11.00
CA ALA A 133 -6.56 7.37 -10.41
C ALA A 133 -6.46 8.87 -10.74
N ALA A 134 -5.27 9.47 -10.64
CA ALA A 134 -5.04 10.86 -11.04
C ALA A 134 -5.39 11.11 -12.51
N LEU A 135 -4.92 10.24 -13.42
CA LEU A 135 -5.24 10.33 -14.85
C LEU A 135 -6.74 10.16 -15.11
N ALA A 136 -7.41 9.26 -14.38
CA ALA A 136 -8.84 9.00 -14.56
C ALA A 136 -9.71 10.22 -14.26
N VAL A 137 -9.29 11.07 -13.33
CA VAL A 137 -9.97 12.33 -12.97
C VAL A 137 -9.46 13.54 -13.76
N GLY A 138 -8.56 13.37 -14.71
CA GLY A 138 -7.98 14.47 -15.48
C GLY A 138 -7.02 15.36 -14.69
N ALA A 139 -6.51 14.85 -13.55
CA ALA A 139 -5.53 15.56 -12.74
C ALA A 139 -4.11 15.35 -13.28
N GLU A 140 -3.23 16.32 -12.99
CA GLU A 140 -1.79 16.22 -13.22
C GLU A 140 -1.16 15.33 -12.13
N PRO A 141 -0.63 14.12 -12.46
CA PRO A 141 0.11 13.33 -11.48
C PRO A 141 1.49 13.93 -11.25
N VAL A 142 1.85 14.20 -10.00
CA VAL A 142 3.17 14.70 -9.60
C VAL A 142 3.85 13.66 -8.71
N TYR A 143 4.95 13.13 -9.21
CA TYR A 143 5.76 12.10 -8.55
C TYR A 143 6.83 12.78 -7.71
N VAL A 144 6.76 12.65 -6.38
CA VAL A 144 7.73 13.26 -5.47
C VAL A 144 8.71 12.21 -4.98
N PRO A 145 10.01 12.37 -5.27
CA PRO A 145 11.02 11.40 -4.87
C PRO A 145 10.98 11.12 -3.37
N ALA A 146 10.95 9.83 -3.02
CA ALA A 146 11.08 9.30 -1.67
C ALA A 146 12.38 8.48 -1.64
N THR A 147 13.46 9.14 -1.23
CA THR A 147 14.82 8.62 -1.27
C THR A 147 15.46 8.63 0.11
N ARG A 148 16.66 8.04 0.24
CA ARG A 148 17.41 8.06 1.48
C ARG A 148 17.61 9.47 2.05
N ASP A 149 17.81 10.46 1.18
CA ASP A 149 17.99 11.85 1.60
C ASP A 149 16.75 12.45 2.28
N THR A 150 15.57 11.87 2.03
CA THR A 150 14.29 12.28 2.62
C THR A 150 13.73 11.23 3.60
N GLY A 151 14.56 10.29 4.06
CA GLY A 151 14.12 9.19 4.92
C GLY A 151 13.16 8.21 4.23
N ASP A 152 13.30 8.06 2.91
CA ASP A 152 12.43 7.22 2.06
C ASP A 152 10.93 7.61 2.09
N LEU A 153 10.62 8.85 2.48
CA LEU A 153 9.30 9.47 2.45
C LEU A 153 9.31 10.67 1.49
N PRO A 154 8.16 11.01 0.86
CA PRO A 154 8.10 12.15 -0.07
C PRO A 154 8.15 13.49 0.68
N ASP A 155 9.03 14.40 0.30
CA ASP A 155 9.03 15.79 0.79
C ASP A 155 8.07 16.66 -0.06
N TYR A 156 6.79 16.61 0.28
CA TYR A 156 5.78 17.43 -0.40
C TYR A 156 5.93 18.93 -0.11
N ALA A 157 6.54 19.29 1.02
CA ALA A 157 6.72 20.69 1.40
C ALA A 157 7.78 21.41 0.55
N ALA A 158 8.70 20.66 -0.06
CA ALA A 158 9.70 21.21 -0.98
C ALA A 158 9.12 21.69 -2.33
N LEU A 159 7.86 21.35 -2.63
CA LEU A 159 7.21 21.79 -3.88
C LEU A 159 6.89 23.28 -3.86
N PRO A 160 6.97 23.96 -5.02
CA PRO A 160 6.59 25.37 -5.12
C PRO A 160 5.14 25.62 -4.67
N ALA A 161 4.92 26.71 -3.92
CA ALA A 161 3.61 27.07 -3.38
C ALA A 161 2.52 27.13 -4.48
N GLU A 162 2.85 27.63 -5.67
CA GLU A 162 1.93 27.67 -6.81
C GLU A 162 1.46 26.26 -7.22
N ARG A 163 2.31 25.25 -7.12
CA ARG A 163 1.96 23.85 -7.39
C ARG A 163 1.10 23.29 -6.25
N LEU A 164 1.51 23.53 -5.00
CA LEU A 164 0.74 23.10 -3.81
C LEU A 164 -0.68 23.68 -3.80
N ASP A 165 -0.86 24.91 -4.24
CA ASP A 165 -2.17 25.55 -4.35
C ASP A 165 -3.14 24.87 -5.34
N ARG A 166 -2.62 24.02 -6.23
CA ARG A 166 -3.42 23.22 -7.16
C ARG A 166 -3.65 21.78 -6.68
N VAL A 167 -2.96 21.36 -5.61
CA VAL A 167 -3.09 20.00 -5.07
C VAL A 167 -4.49 19.79 -4.51
N THR A 168 -5.11 18.68 -4.88
CA THR A 168 -6.41 18.25 -4.35
C THR A 168 -6.29 16.99 -3.49
N ILE A 169 -5.36 16.12 -3.86
CA ILE A 169 -5.09 14.85 -3.18
C ILE A 169 -3.58 14.65 -3.10
N ALA A 170 -3.08 14.26 -1.93
CA ALA A 170 -1.75 13.73 -1.74
C ALA A 170 -1.84 12.28 -1.22
N TYR A 171 -1.37 11.31 -2.01
CA TYR A 171 -1.25 9.94 -1.55
C TYR A 171 -0.02 9.78 -0.66
N LEU A 172 -0.17 9.08 0.45
CA LEU A 172 0.93 8.65 1.32
C LEU A 172 0.80 7.15 1.56
N CYS A 173 1.85 6.38 1.29
CA CYS A 173 1.94 4.97 1.70
C CYS A 173 2.82 4.89 2.94
N SER A 174 2.22 4.58 4.10
CA SER A 174 2.96 4.39 5.34
C SER A 174 2.37 3.24 6.14
N PRO A 175 3.16 2.19 6.36
CA PRO A 175 4.55 1.94 5.92
C PRO A 175 4.72 1.90 4.40
N ALA A 176 5.86 2.43 3.94
CA ALA A 176 6.13 2.63 2.52
C ALA A 176 6.38 1.31 1.76
N ASN A 177 5.81 1.20 0.57
CA ASN A 177 6.13 0.17 -0.40
C ASN A 177 6.80 0.84 -1.61
N PRO A 178 8.09 0.54 -1.87
CA PRO A 178 8.85 -0.65 -1.46
C PRO A 178 9.80 -0.48 -0.26
N GLN A 179 10.06 0.73 0.24
CA GLN A 179 11.20 1.05 1.10
C GLN A 179 11.05 0.53 2.55
N GLY A 180 9.82 0.42 3.04
CA GLY A 180 9.54 0.01 4.42
C GLY A 180 9.68 1.13 5.46
N ALA A 181 9.84 2.38 5.03
CA ALA A 181 9.89 3.56 5.90
C ALA A 181 8.53 3.86 6.54
N VAL A 182 8.55 4.40 7.74
CA VAL A 182 7.34 4.77 8.50
C VAL A 182 7.27 6.28 8.67
N ALA A 183 6.17 6.88 8.23
CA ALA A 183 5.85 8.27 8.56
C ALA A 183 5.55 8.37 10.06
N ASP A 184 6.43 9.01 10.80
CA ASP A 184 6.24 9.25 12.22
C ASP A 184 5.19 10.35 12.49
N LYS A 185 4.87 10.58 13.77
CA LYS A 185 3.87 11.60 14.13
C LYS A 185 4.31 13.02 13.76
N ALA A 186 5.61 13.30 13.71
CA ALA A 186 6.10 14.63 13.34
C ALA A 186 5.87 14.87 11.85
N TYR A 187 6.30 13.93 11.00
CA TYR A 187 6.05 13.98 9.55
C TYR A 187 4.55 14.11 9.24
N LEU A 188 3.70 13.32 9.92
CA LEU A 188 2.25 13.37 9.71
C LEU A 188 1.64 14.72 10.11
N ARG A 189 2.09 15.33 11.23
CA ARG A 189 1.66 16.69 11.64
C ARG A 189 2.02 17.74 10.60
N ASP A 190 3.26 17.69 10.09
CA ASP A 190 3.72 18.64 9.08
C ASP A 190 2.93 18.49 7.78
N LEU A 191 2.67 17.24 7.35
CA LEU A 191 1.87 16.97 6.16
C LEU A 191 0.41 17.42 6.32
N ILE A 192 -0.20 17.20 7.49
CA ILE A 192 -1.57 17.65 7.78
C ILE A 192 -1.62 19.18 7.79
N THR A 193 -0.65 19.85 8.41
CA THR A 193 -0.54 21.32 8.41
C THR A 193 -0.38 21.88 7.00
N LEU A 194 0.42 21.21 6.16
CA LEU A 194 0.57 21.57 4.74
C LEU A 194 -0.76 21.41 4.00
N ALA A 195 -1.47 20.30 4.26
CA ALA A 195 -2.77 20.01 3.67
C ALA A 195 -3.84 21.06 4.06
N GLU A 196 -3.85 21.50 5.30
CA GLU A 196 -4.74 22.59 5.75
C GLU A 196 -4.42 23.92 5.08
N ARG A 197 -3.12 24.28 5.01
CA ARG A 197 -2.66 25.53 4.38
C ARG A 197 -3.02 25.63 2.91
N HIS A 198 -2.90 24.53 2.17
CA HIS A 198 -3.11 24.49 0.71
C HIS A 198 -4.44 23.83 0.31
N ASP A 199 -5.29 23.51 1.28
CA ASP A 199 -6.64 22.95 1.09
C ASP A 199 -6.65 21.68 0.21
N PHE A 200 -5.94 20.64 0.61
CA PHE A 200 -5.97 19.33 -0.05
C PHE A 200 -6.25 18.19 0.93
N ARG A 201 -6.60 17.02 0.42
CA ARG A 201 -6.80 15.79 1.20
C ARG A 201 -5.57 14.90 1.16
N ILE A 202 -5.29 14.25 2.28
CA ILE A 202 -4.29 13.18 2.39
C ILE A 202 -5.01 11.85 2.25
N PHE A 203 -4.62 11.03 1.27
CA PHE A 203 -5.04 9.65 1.12
C PHE A 203 -3.94 8.74 1.67
N ALA A 204 -4.10 8.29 2.92
CA ALA A 204 -3.12 7.46 3.59
C ALA A 204 -3.40 5.97 3.37
N ASP A 205 -2.55 5.32 2.57
CA ASP A 205 -2.55 3.86 2.37
C ASP A 205 -1.76 3.20 3.50
N GLU A 206 -2.47 2.66 4.50
CA GLU A 206 -1.91 2.10 5.73
C GLU A 206 -1.94 0.56 5.74
N CYS A 207 -1.95 -0.07 4.56
CA CYS A 207 -2.11 -1.52 4.42
C CYS A 207 -1.04 -2.36 5.13
N TYR A 208 0.13 -1.79 5.42
CA TYR A 208 1.25 -2.50 6.07
C TYR A 208 1.37 -2.20 7.56
N SER A 209 0.45 -1.45 8.16
CA SER A 209 0.53 -0.93 9.54
C SER A 209 0.68 -2.01 10.63
N GLU A 210 0.31 -3.27 10.34
CA GLU A 210 0.42 -4.38 11.29
C GLU A 210 1.69 -5.22 11.11
N ILE A 211 2.51 -4.93 10.12
CA ILE A 211 3.78 -5.62 9.86
C ILE A 211 4.91 -4.62 10.14
N TYR A 212 5.43 -4.61 11.34
CA TYR A 212 6.47 -3.69 11.77
C TYR A 212 7.54 -4.39 12.63
N ARG A 213 8.72 -3.78 12.69
CA ARG A 213 9.88 -4.31 13.39
C ARG A 213 9.76 -4.09 14.90
N ASP A 214 9.82 -2.87 15.34
CA ASP A 214 9.97 -2.50 16.74
C ASP A 214 8.75 -1.73 17.26
N ALA A 215 8.48 -0.57 16.68
CA ALA A 215 7.39 0.30 17.09
C ALA A 215 6.19 0.25 16.14
N PRO A 216 4.96 0.24 16.67
CA PRO A 216 3.77 0.27 15.84
C PRO A 216 3.66 1.60 15.09
N PRO A 217 3.49 1.59 13.75
CA PRO A 217 3.29 2.79 12.96
C PRO A 217 2.07 3.60 13.43
N PRO A 218 2.13 4.94 13.50
CA PRO A 218 0.96 5.77 13.75
C PRO A 218 0.03 5.77 12.54
N SER A 219 -1.25 6.09 12.76
CA SER A 219 -2.21 6.37 11.68
C SER A 219 -2.27 7.88 11.41
N ALA A 220 -2.43 8.25 10.14
CA ALA A 220 -2.68 9.65 9.78
C ALA A 220 -3.99 10.18 10.40
N LEU A 221 -5.02 9.31 10.53
CA LEU A 221 -6.27 9.67 11.20
C LEU A 221 -6.07 9.92 12.69
N GLN A 222 -5.24 9.11 13.36
CA GLN A 222 -4.87 9.31 14.76
C GLN A 222 -4.26 10.70 14.96
N VAL A 223 -3.27 11.05 14.14
CA VAL A 223 -2.57 12.33 14.26
C VAL A 223 -3.51 13.50 13.93
N ALA A 224 -4.38 13.37 12.93
CA ALA A 224 -5.38 14.38 12.60
C ALA A 224 -6.34 14.64 13.78
N GLN A 225 -6.80 13.58 14.46
CA GLN A 225 -7.66 13.72 15.65
C GLN A 225 -6.90 14.33 16.83
N GLU A 226 -5.65 13.93 17.07
CA GLU A 226 -4.78 14.52 18.11
C GLU A 226 -4.53 16.03 17.89
N MET A 227 -4.45 16.46 16.62
CA MET A 227 -4.28 17.86 16.23
C MET A 227 -5.58 18.68 16.29
N GLY A 228 -6.74 18.04 16.33
CA GLY A 228 -8.02 18.72 16.11
C GLY A 228 -8.15 19.28 14.68
N ALA A 229 -7.51 18.64 13.70
CA ALA A 229 -7.56 19.05 12.30
C ALA A 229 -8.98 18.91 11.70
N ASP A 230 -9.23 19.60 10.58
CA ASP A 230 -10.47 19.42 9.82
C ASP A 230 -10.68 17.94 9.50
N PRO A 231 -11.79 17.31 9.93
CA PRO A 231 -12.05 15.88 9.70
C PRO A 231 -12.03 15.46 8.23
N GLU A 232 -12.24 16.39 7.30
CA GLU A 232 -12.19 16.14 5.85
C GLU A 232 -10.77 16.11 5.28
N ARG A 233 -9.75 16.37 6.11
CA ARG A 233 -8.37 16.50 5.67
C ARG A 233 -7.66 15.15 5.43
N VAL A 234 -8.04 14.12 6.20
CA VAL A 234 -7.41 12.80 6.15
C VAL A 234 -8.44 11.72 5.80
N VAL A 235 -8.08 10.88 4.83
CA VAL A 235 -8.82 9.67 4.45
C VAL A 235 -7.84 8.51 4.50
N ILE A 236 -8.06 7.56 5.40
CA ILE A 236 -7.21 6.37 5.57
C ILE A 236 -7.80 5.16 4.86
N PHE A 237 -6.92 4.29 4.37
CA PHE A 237 -7.26 3.01 3.72
C PHE A 237 -6.48 1.87 4.37
N ASN A 238 -7.17 0.81 4.77
CA ASN A 238 -6.53 -0.38 5.33
C ASN A 238 -7.24 -1.66 4.86
N SER A 239 -6.58 -2.82 4.99
CA SER A 239 -7.15 -4.09 4.54
C SER A 239 -6.62 -5.30 5.28
N LEU A 240 -7.39 -6.40 5.22
CA LEU A 240 -6.99 -7.71 5.73
C LEU A 240 -5.92 -8.39 4.87
N SER A 241 -5.63 -7.86 3.67
CA SER A 241 -4.68 -8.48 2.73
C SER A 241 -3.30 -8.71 3.33
N LYS A 242 -2.80 -7.75 4.14
CA LYS A 242 -1.46 -7.82 4.77
C LYS A 242 -1.55 -8.11 6.25
N ARG A 243 -2.53 -7.49 6.93
CA ARG A 243 -2.79 -7.68 8.35
C ARG A 243 -3.05 -9.14 8.71
N SER A 244 -3.88 -9.82 7.90
CA SER A 244 -4.42 -11.16 8.24
C SER A 244 -4.05 -12.26 7.23
N ASN A 245 -3.11 -11.99 6.32
CA ASN A 245 -2.73 -12.91 5.23
C ASN A 245 -3.92 -13.33 4.34
N LEU A 246 -4.87 -12.43 4.10
CA LEU A 246 -6.10 -12.67 3.35
C LEU A 246 -6.21 -11.82 2.08
N PRO A 247 -5.22 -11.81 1.17
CA PRO A 247 -5.28 -10.98 -0.02
C PRO A 247 -6.43 -11.38 -0.96
N GLY A 248 -6.79 -12.66 -0.99
CA GLY A 248 -7.88 -13.22 -1.81
C GLY A 248 -9.27 -12.91 -1.28
N LEU A 249 -9.44 -12.60 0.01
CA LEU A 249 -10.73 -12.22 0.60
C LEU A 249 -11.29 -10.91 0.03
N ARG A 250 -10.41 -10.04 -0.47
CA ARG A 250 -10.80 -8.74 -1.02
C ARG A 250 -11.55 -7.86 0.00
N SER A 251 -11.12 -7.83 1.24
CA SER A 251 -11.71 -6.99 2.28
C SER A 251 -10.76 -5.90 2.76
N GLY A 252 -11.27 -4.69 2.85
CA GLY A 252 -10.63 -3.50 3.39
C GLY A 252 -11.66 -2.49 3.82
N PHE A 253 -11.20 -1.32 4.24
CA PHE A 253 -12.07 -0.20 4.58
C PHE A 253 -11.44 1.14 4.21
N VAL A 254 -12.29 2.16 4.15
CA VAL A 254 -11.93 3.57 4.11
C VAL A 254 -12.57 4.27 5.29
N ALA A 255 -11.81 5.15 5.97
CA ALA A 255 -12.34 6.00 7.04
C ALA A 255 -11.82 7.44 6.89
N GLY A 256 -12.62 8.42 7.28
CA GLY A 256 -12.30 9.83 7.13
C GLY A 256 -13.47 10.74 7.50
N GLY A 257 -13.47 11.97 6.99
CA GLY A 257 -14.55 12.93 7.20
C GLY A 257 -15.89 12.44 6.67
N ARG A 258 -16.98 12.88 7.30
CA ARG A 258 -18.34 12.45 6.99
C ARG A 258 -18.73 12.71 5.53
N GLU A 259 -18.37 13.89 5.03
CA GLU A 259 -18.72 14.27 3.65
C GLU A 259 -17.90 13.46 2.63
N SER A 260 -16.62 13.25 2.88
CA SER A 260 -15.77 12.39 2.05
C SER A 260 -16.32 10.97 1.96
N ILE A 261 -16.66 10.36 3.10
CA ILE A 261 -17.22 9.01 3.13
C ILE A 261 -18.60 8.96 2.45
N ARG A 262 -19.45 9.98 2.65
CA ARG A 262 -20.75 10.09 1.98
C ARG A 262 -20.61 10.10 0.45
N ARG A 263 -19.66 10.86 -0.09
CA ARG A 263 -19.40 10.94 -1.54
C ARG A 263 -18.84 9.62 -2.10
N ILE A 264 -17.89 9.01 -1.40
CA ILE A 264 -17.37 7.69 -1.78
C ILE A 264 -18.49 6.66 -1.79
N ARG A 265 -19.34 6.63 -0.76
CA ARG A 265 -20.48 5.72 -0.65
C ARG A 265 -21.48 5.93 -1.79
N GLN A 266 -21.78 7.17 -2.13
CA GLN A 266 -22.68 7.50 -3.22
C GLN A 266 -22.15 7.02 -4.57
N LEU A 267 -20.86 7.23 -4.87
CA LEU A 267 -20.26 6.74 -6.12
C LEU A 267 -20.26 5.20 -6.15
N ARG A 268 -19.85 4.55 -5.05
CA ARG A 268 -19.75 3.10 -4.99
C ARG A 268 -21.09 2.37 -5.05
N ALA A 269 -22.18 3.02 -4.78
CA ALA A 269 -23.50 2.44 -5.03
C ALA A 269 -23.73 2.07 -6.51
N TYR A 270 -22.94 2.66 -7.43
CA TYR A 270 -23.00 2.42 -8.88
C TYR A 270 -21.69 1.85 -9.45
N ALA A 271 -20.56 2.20 -8.88
CA ALA A 271 -19.22 1.99 -9.46
C ALA A 271 -18.45 0.80 -8.85
N GLY A 272 -19.11 -0.16 -8.25
CA GLY A 272 -18.45 -1.35 -7.71
C GLY A 272 -19.43 -2.31 -7.09
N ALA A 273 -19.08 -3.61 -7.09
CA ALA A 273 -19.85 -4.61 -6.36
C ALA A 273 -19.43 -4.58 -4.88
N PRO A 274 -20.38 -4.57 -3.93
CA PRO A 274 -20.02 -4.71 -2.52
C PRO A 274 -19.48 -6.11 -2.22
N LEU A 275 -18.67 -6.20 -1.15
CA LEU A 275 -18.13 -7.49 -0.69
C LEU A 275 -19.29 -8.44 -0.34
N PRO A 276 -19.33 -9.68 -0.87
CA PRO A 276 -20.38 -10.65 -0.53
C PRO A 276 -20.55 -10.83 0.98
N GLU A 277 -21.79 -10.91 1.45
CA GLU A 277 -22.10 -10.91 2.89
C GLU A 277 -21.40 -12.04 3.69
N PRO A 278 -21.30 -13.31 3.19
CA PRO A 278 -20.52 -14.34 3.88
C PRO A 278 -19.07 -13.94 4.11
N LEU A 279 -18.46 -13.25 3.14
CA LEU A 279 -17.09 -12.76 3.23
C LEU A 279 -16.98 -11.55 4.18
N GLN A 280 -18.05 -10.77 4.35
CA GLN A 280 -18.09 -9.72 5.37
C GLN A 280 -18.12 -10.28 6.78
N HIS A 281 -18.81 -11.39 7.04
CA HIS A 281 -18.75 -12.10 8.33
C HIS A 281 -17.36 -12.64 8.63
N VAL A 282 -16.70 -13.24 7.63
CA VAL A 282 -15.29 -13.66 7.73
C VAL A 282 -14.37 -12.47 8.04
N ALA A 283 -14.58 -11.36 7.37
CA ALA A 283 -13.82 -10.14 7.60
C ALA A 283 -14.03 -9.57 9.01
N ALA A 284 -15.29 -9.57 9.51
CA ALA A 284 -15.61 -9.13 10.85
C ALA A 284 -14.86 -9.95 11.92
N ALA A 285 -14.88 -11.28 11.78
CA ALA A 285 -14.15 -12.17 12.68
C ALA A 285 -12.62 -11.92 12.61
N ALA A 286 -12.07 -11.69 11.42
CA ALA A 286 -10.65 -11.40 11.25
C ALA A 286 -10.25 -10.04 11.84
N TRP A 287 -11.09 -9.00 11.74
CA TRP A 287 -10.83 -7.70 12.36
C TRP A 287 -10.92 -7.73 13.89
N ALA A 288 -11.78 -8.57 14.43
CA ALA A 288 -11.97 -8.73 15.88
C ALA A 288 -10.87 -9.56 16.56
N ASP A 289 -10.09 -10.35 15.79
CA ASP A 289 -9.03 -11.19 16.36
C ASP A 289 -7.64 -10.55 16.19
N GLU A 290 -6.92 -10.41 17.31
CA GLU A 290 -5.55 -9.89 17.35
C GLU A 290 -4.49 -11.01 17.55
N GLU A 291 -4.90 -12.23 17.88
CA GLU A 291 -3.95 -13.31 18.14
C GLU A 291 -3.20 -13.71 16.87
N HIS A 292 -3.94 -13.93 15.77
CA HIS A 292 -3.31 -14.25 14.50
C HIS A 292 -2.42 -13.11 13.96
N VAL A 293 -2.77 -11.85 14.26
CA VAL A 293 -1.98 -10.68 13.85
C VAL A 293 -0.65 -10.65 14.59
N ARG A 294 -0.68 -10.84 15.92
CA ARG A 294 0.55 -10.95 16.74
C ARG A 294 1.43 -12.10 16.28
N ALA A 295 0.84 -13.27 16.02
CA ALA A 295 1.57 -14.44 15.50
C ALA A 295 2.18 -14.18 14.12
N SER A 296 1.46 -13.52 13.21
CA SER A 296 1.96 -13.14 11.90
C SER A 296 3.13 -12.14 12.01
N ARG A 297 3.00 -11.10 12.84
CA ARG A 297 4.04 -10.11 13.10
C ARG A 297 5.31 -10.75 13.65
N ALA A 298 5.20 -11.65 14.61
CA ALA A 298 6.35 -12.36 15.19
C ALA A 298 7.14 -13.13 14.11
N ARG A 299 6.46 -13.73 13.11
CA ARG A 299 7.13 -14.38 11.97
C ARG A 299 7.88 -13.37 11.10
N TYR A 300 7.32 -12.18 10.85
CA TYR A 300 8.02 -11.13 10.09
C TYR A 300 9.19 -10.55 10.86
N GLN A 301 9.12 -10.43 12.19
CA GLN A 301 10.24 -10.01 13.04
C GLN A 301 11.42 -10.98 12.94
N GLN A 302 11.16 -12.30 12.89
CA GLN A 302 12.20 -13.31 12.62
C GLN A 302 12.83 -13.13 11.24
N LYS A 303 12.02 -12.78 10.21
CA LYS A 303 12.52 -12.55 8.84
C LYS A 303 13.36 -11.27 8.76
N TYR A 304 13.01 -10.22 9.49
CA TYR A 304 13.86 -9.02 9.59
C TYR A 304 15.22 -9.36 10.21
N ALA A 305 15.24 -10.07 11.35
CA ALA A 305 16.49 -10.47 11.98
C ALA A 305 17.35 -11.35 11.07
N LEU A 306 16.73 -12.22 10.27
CA LEU A 306 17.41 -13.03 9.26
C LEU A 306 18.01 -12.17 8.16
N ALA A 307 17.25 -11.22 7.61
CA ALA A 307 17.71 -10.32 6.56
C ALA A 307 18.90 -9.48 7.05
N ASP A 308 18.83 -8.95 8.27
CA ASP A 308 19.92 -8.14 8.86
C ASP A 308 21.21 -8.96 9.03
N ARG A 309 21.11 -10.21 9.45
CA ARG A 309 22.30 -11.10 9.52
C ARG A 309 22.94 -11.35 8.15
N ILE A 310 22.11 -11.41 7.10
CA ILE A 310 22.60 -11.72 5.74
C ILE A 310 23.10 -10.46 5.03
N PHE A 311 22.41 -9.34 5.13
CA PHE A 311 22.69 -8.14 4.36
C PHE A 311 23.35 -7.02 5.15
N GLY A 312 23.48 -7.12 6.46
CA GLY A 312 23.98 -6.03 7.33
C GLY A 312 25.39 -5.52 6.98
N SER A 313 26.20 -6.32 6.27
CA SER A 313 27.52 -5.90 5.76
C SER A 313 27.48 -5.36 4.31
N VAL A 314 26.33 -5.38 3.66
CA VAL A 314 26.19 -4.88 2.29
C VAL A 314 26.12 -3.35 2.32
N HIS A 315 26.99 -2.70 1.55
CA HIS A 315 27.00 -1.25 1.49
C HIS A 315 25.67 -0.69 0.97
N GLY A 316 25.10 0.26 1.69
CA GLY A 316 23.80 0.87 1.38
C GLY A 316 22.57 0.01 1.72
N TYR A 317 22.76 -1.15 2.38
CA TYR A 317 21.63 -1.85 2.96
C TYR A 317 21.07 -1.07 4.15
N GLU A 318 19.78 -0.86 4.16
CA GLU A 318 19.04 -0.31 5.29
C GLU A 318 17.92 -1.26 5.68
N PRO A 319 17.85 -1.63 6.98
CA PRO A 319 16.77 -2.46 7.49
C PRO A 319 15.42 -1.76 7.36
N PRO A 320 14.38 -2.41 6.79
CA PRO A 320 13.06 -1.81 6.74
C PRO A 320 12.47 -1.66 8.15
N GLU A 321 11.82 -0.55 8.45
CA GLU A 321 11.09 -0.34 9.69
C GLU A 321 9.81 -1.17 9.76
N ALA A 322 9.16 -1.35 8.61
CA ALA A 322 7.90 -2.06 8.49
C ALA A 322 7.66 -2.64 7.09
N GLY A 323 6.52 -3.33 6.90
CA GLY A 323 6.22 -4.05 5.66
C GLY A 323 7.00 -5.35 5.59
N PHE A 324 7.05 -5.97 4.42
CA PHE A 324 7.77 -7.22 4.21
C PHE A 324 8.68 -7.18 2.97
N PHE A 325 9.07 -5.98 2.57
CA PHE A 325 9.99 -5.81 1.46
C PHE A 325 11.39 -5.47 1.95
N LEU A 326 12.39 -6.00 1.23
CA LEU A 326 13.74 -5.47 1.23
C LEU A 326 13.89 -4.58 -0.01
N TRP A 327 14.44 -3.41 0.18
CA TRP A 327 14.81 -2.45 -0.86
C TRP A 327 16.32 -2.47 -0.98
N LEU A 328 16.83 -3.36 -1.84
CA LEU A 328 18.23 -3.70 -1.91
C LEU A 328 18.96 -2.86 -2.97
N PRO A 329 20.07 -2.17 -2.61
CA PRO A 329 20.85 -1.35 -3.55
C PRO A 329 21.59 -2.23 -4.53
N VAL A 330 21.56 -1.85 -5.82
CA VAL A 330 22.31 -2.49 -6.91
C VAL A 330 22.77 -1.42 -7.90
N ALA A 331 23.70 -1.74 -8.79
CA ALA A 331 24.12 -0.81 -9.82
C ALA A 331 23.02 -0.52 -10.85
N ASP A 332 22.31 -1.56 -11.27
CA ASP A 332 21.17 -1.51 -12.20
C ASP A 332 20.16 -2.58 -11.84
N GLY A 333 18.89 -2.17 -11.62
CA GLY A 333 17.85 -3.06 -11.14
C GLY A 333 17.41 -4.13 -12.16
N GLU A 334 17.39 -3.81 -13.46
CA GLU A 334 17.02 -4.77 -14.51
C GLU A 334 18.12 -5.81 -14.72
N ALA A 335 19.38 -5.35 -14.81
CA ALA A 335 20.54 -6.24 -14.92
C ALA A 335 20.61 -7.18 -13.70
N ALA A 336 20.51 -6.64 -12.48
CA ALA A 336 20.52 -7.43 -11.26
C ALA A 336 19.40 -8.47 -11.19
N ALA A 337 18.17 -8.13 -11.59
CA ALA A 337 17.06 -9.06 -11.63
C ALA A 337 17.27 -10.18 -12.66
N LEU A 338 17.84 -9.87 -13.82
CA LEU A 338 18.16 -10.85 -14.86
C LEU A 338 19.29 -11.80 -14.44
N ASP A 339 20.37 -11.26 -13.87
CA ASP A 339 21.51 -12.04 -13.39
C ASP A 339 21.06 -12.96 -12.24
N LEU A 340 20.26 -12.45 -11.32
CA LEU A 340 19.70 -13.23 -10.22
C LEU A 340 18.83 -14.40 -10.74
N TRP A 341 17.99 -14.14 -11.73
CA TRP A 341 17.18 -15.18 -12.36
C TRP A 341 18.02 -16.25 -13.03
N ARG A 342 18.99 -15.83 -13.86
CA ARG A 342 19.87 -16.75 -14.60
C ARG A 342 20.78 -17.58 -13.70
N ALA A 343 21.26 -16.98 -12.59
CA ALA A 343 22.17 -17.68 -11.69
C ALA A 343 21.45 -18.57 -10.66
N THR A 344 20.23 -18.17 -10.22
CA THR A 344 19.61 -18.78 -9.03
C THR A 344 18.15 -19.18 -9.18
N GLY A 345 17.44 -18.72 -10.22
CA GLY A 345 15.99 -18.88 -10.35
C GLY A 345 15.14 -17.96 -9.45
N ILE A 346 15.75 -17.01 -8.74
CA ILE A 346 15.02 -16.07 -7.88
C ILE A 346 14.49 -14.90 -8.72
N ARG A 347 13.18 -14.64 -8.63
CA ARG A 347 12.52 -13.47 -9.26
C ARG A 347 12.43 -12.31 -8.27
N ALA A 348 13.24 -11.27 -8.44
CA ALA A 348 13.11 -9.98 -7.76
C ALA A 348 12.49 -8.96 -8.71
N LEU A 349 12.00 -7.84 -8.17
CA LEU A 349 11.38 -6.79 -8.98
C LEU A 349 12.33 -5.60 -9.12
N PRO A 350 12.72 -5.20 -10.34
CA PRO A 350 13.48 -3.97 -10.55
C PRO A 350 12.76 -2.76 -9.99
N GLY A 351 13.46 -1.92 -9.24
CA GLY A 351 12.86 -0.76 -8.59
C GLY A 351 12.37 0.29 -9.59
N ALA A 352 13.02 0.39 -10.74
CA ALA A 352 12.58 1.26 -11.83
C ALA A 352 11.15 0.96 -12.32
N TYR A 353 10.62 -0.27 -12.10
CA TYR A 353 9.27 -0.64 -12.47
C TYR A 353 8.20 -0.11 -11.50
N LEU A 354 8.63 0.35 -10.33
CA LEU A 354 7.78 0.94 -9.30
C LEU A 354 7.88 2.46 -9.25
N SER A 355 8.70 3.06 -10.13
CA SER A 355 9.01 4.49 -10.09
C SER A 355 8.91 5.13 -11.48
N ARG A 356 8.95 6.45 -11.50
CA ARG A 356 9.00 7.27 -12.71
C ARG A 356 10.24 8.14 -12.68
N GLU A 357 10.75 8.45 -13.87
CA GLU A 357 11.79 9.45 -14.02
C GLU A 357 11.26 10.85 -13.68
N VAL A 358 11.99 11.56 -12.85
CA VAL A 358 11.74 12.94 -12.48
C VAL A 358 13.07 13.68 -12.64
N GLU A 359 13.10 14.76 -13.42
CA GLU A 359 14.30 15.57 -13.67
C GLU A 359 15.52 14.76 -14.13
N GLY A 360 15.29 13.78 -15.02
CA GLY A 360 16.34 12.92 -15.57
C GLY A 360 16.84 11.82 -14.62
N ARG A 361 16.19 11.61 -13.47
CA ARG A 361 16.54 10.56 -12.49
C ARG A 361 15.35 9.68 -12.16
N ASN A 362 15.57 8.36 -12.17
CA ASN A 362 14.60 7.40 -11.68
C ASN A 362 15.05 6.90 -10.29
N PRO A 363 14.33 7.23 -9.18
CA PRO A 363 14.78 6.91 -7.83
C PRO A 363 14.83 5.40 -7.54
N GLY A 364 14.16 4.59 -8.35
CA GLY A 364 14.19 3.13 -8.21
C GLY A 364 15.24 2.42 -9.07
N ALA A 365 15.96 3.11 -9.98
CA ALA A 365 16.84 2.46 -10.94
C ALA A 365 17.97 1.65 -10.28
N GLY A 366 18.56 2.19 -9.20
CA GLY A 366 19.64 1.57 -8.43
C GLY A 366 19.16 0.58 -7.36
N PHE A 367 17.97 -0.03 -7.51
CA PHE A 367 17.41 -0.92 -6.50
C PHE A 367 16.66 -2.10 -7.10
N ILE A 368 16.58 -3.19 -6.30
CA ILE A 368 15.60 -4.25 -6.50
C ILE A 368 14.71 -4.38 -5.25
N ARG A 369 13.43 -4.71 -5.47
CA ARG A 369 12.51 -5.06 -4.38
C ARG A 369 12.42 -6.57 -4.23
N VAL A 370 12.61 -7.05 -3.00
CA VAL A 370 12.50 -8.47 -2.63
C VAL A 370 11.40 -8.62 -1.57
N ALA A 371 10.39 -9.44 -1.84
CA ALA A 371 9.30 -9.70 -0.91
C ALA A 371 9.61 -10.88 0.00
N MET A 372 9.76 -10.66 1.30
CA MET A 372 10.04 -11.71 2.32
C MET A 372 8.79 -12.53 2.67
N VAL A 373 8.04 -12.98 1.67
CA VAL A 373 6.79 -13.72 1.86
C VAL A 373 6.97 -15.24 1.98
N THR A 374 8.11 -15.75 1.53
CA THR A 374 8.48 -17.18 1.64
C THR A 374 8.55 -17.63 3.10
N PRO A 375 8.15 -18.88 3.45
CA PRO A 375 8.31 -19.43 4.79
C PRO A 375 9.75 -19.31 5.30
N ILE A 376 9.91 -19.14 6.62
CA ILE A 376 11.22 -18.85 7.24
C ILE A 376 12.26 -19.96 6.97
N ASP A 377 11.83 -21.22 6.97
CA ASP A 377 12.72 -22.38 6.80
C ASP A 377 13.41 -22.40 5.43
N SER A 378 12.76 -21.88 4.39
CA SER A 378 13.34 -21.78 3.04
C SER A 378 13.88 -20.38 2.73
N LEU A 379 13.52 -19.37 3.52
CA LEU A 379 13.89 -17.98 3.25
C LEU A 379 15.39 -17.76 3.41
N GLU A 380 16.03 -18.41 4.38
CA GLU A 380 17.47 -18.22 4.64
C GLU A 380 18.32 -18.64 3.44
N ASP A 381 18.06 -19.82 2.87
CA ASP A 381 18.77 -20.29 1.67
C ASP A 381 18.57 -19.33 0.49
N VAL A 382 17.32 -18.90 0.27
CA VAL A 382 16.98 -17.96 -0.82
C VAL A 382 17.72 -16.64 -0.66
N LEU A 383 17.73 -16.04 0.54
CA LEU A 383 18.42 -14.77 0.79
C LEU A 383 19.94 -14.90 0.70
N ARG A 384 20.53 -16.03 1.13
CA ARG A 384 21.97 -16.30 0.97
C ARG A 384 22.37 -16.45 -0.50
N ARG A 385 21.58 -17.18 -1.31
CA ARG A 385 21.82 -17.29 -2.76
C ARG A 385 21.73 -15.92 -3.44
N LEU A 386 20.72 -15.11 -3.07
CA LEU A 386 20.58 -13.76 -3.57
C LEU A 386 21.81 -12.90 -3.22
N ARG A 387 22.21 -12.90 -1.94
CA ARG A 387 23.38 -12.13 -1.49
C ARG A 387 24.66 -12.55 -2.24
N ASN A 388 24.90 -13.85 -2.35
CA ASN A 388 26.10 -14.35 -3.02
C ASN A 388 26.11 -14.05 -4.53
N CYS A 389 24.94 -13.94 -5.17
CA CYS A 389 24.85 -13.58 -6.58
C CYS A 389 25.12 -12.08 -6.81
N LEU A 390 24.62 -11.20 -5.95
CA LEU A 390 24.62 -9.76 -6.22
C LEU A 390 25.69 -8.97 -5.46
N TYR A 391 26.30 -9.54 -4.38
CA TYR A 391 27.19 -8.79 -3.47
C TYR A 391 28.45 -9.57 -3.08
N SER A 392 28.86 -10.57 -3.87
CA SER A 392 30.13 -11.30 -3.69
C SER A 392 31.30 -10.57 -4.33
#